data_f5f99e5f4fd61a22548d4c0370f76927
#
_entry.id   f5f99e5f4fd61a22548d4c0370f76927
#
_cell.length_a   1.000
_cell.length_b   1.000
_cell.length_c   1.000
_cell.angle_alpha   90.00
_cell.angle_beta   90.00
_cell.angle_gamma   90.00
#
_symmetry.space_group_name_H-M   'P 1'
#
loop_
_entity.id
_entity.type
_entity.pdbx_description
1 polymer ?
#
loop_
_entity_poly.entity_id
_entity_poly.type
_entity_poly.pdbx_seq_one_letter_code
_entity_poly.pdbx_strand_id
1 'polypeptide(L)'
;KIRIKTLSLGVVIPDITFELARKNEDMYLFSPYDVERVYGMPFADINVTEKYREMVDDGRIKKKKINARTFFQTLAEIQFESGYPYVMFEDTVNKANPIKGKVVMSNLCSEILQVSEPSELNEDLTFAHVGKDISCNLGSLNIAKTMDYPDFAKTIATAVRGLTAVSE
;
A
#
# COMPACT_ATOMS: atom_id res chain seq x y z
N LYS A 1 -1.93 27.20 -6.91
CA LYS A 1 -1.89 25.93 -7.65
C LYS A 1 -3.25 25.26 -7.55
N ILE A 2 -3.81 24.84 -8.69
CA ILE A 2 -5.07 24.09 -8.72
C ILE A 2 -4.74 22.66 -8.24
N ARG A 3 -5.44 22.20 -7.20
CA ARG A 3 -5.32 20.86 -6.63
C ARG A 3 -6.55 20.04 -7.01
N ILE A 4 -6.35 18.81 -7.48
CA ILE A 4 -7.44 17.86 -7.70
C ILE A 4 -7.76 17.22 -6.34
N LYS A 5 -8.85 17.67 -5.71
CA LYS A 5 -9.27 17.21 -4.37
C LYS A 5 -10.10 15.91 -4.39
N THR A 6 -10.59 15.52 -5.57
CA THR A 6 -11.48 14.38 -5.75
C THR A 6 -10.77 13.10 -6.19
N LEU A 7 -9.44 13.15 -6.40
CA LEU A 7 -8.64 11.99 -6.78
C LEU A 7 -8.29 11.19 -5.53
N SER A 8 -8.71 9.93 -5.50
CA SER A 8 -8.28 8.99 -4.46
C SER A 8 -6.80 8.67 -4.63
N LEU A 9 -6.01 9.00 -3.64
CA LEU A 9 -4.57 8.79 -3.62
C LEU A 9 -4.20 7.93 -2.42
N GLY A 10 -3.24 7.02 -2.62
CA GLY A 10 -2.57 6.29 -1.56
C GLY A 10 -1.07 6.61 -1.56
N VAL A 11 -0.45 6.57 -0.40
CA VAL A 11 0.99 6.69 -0.25
C VAL A 11 1.51 5.54 0.62
N VAL A 12 2.56 4.89 0.14
CA VAL A 12 3.26 3.82 0.87
C VAL A 12 4.44 4.47 1.59
N ILE A 13 4.51 4.30 2.91
CA ILE A 13 5.52 4.96 3.74
C ILE A 13 6.30 3.92 4.54
N PRO A 14 7.64 3.83 4.36
CA PRO A 14 8.51 2.94 5.12
C PRO A 14 8.76 3.45 6.55
N ASP A 15 9.02 2.55 7.49
CA ASP A 15 9.19 2.83 8.92
C ASP A 15 10.32 3.84 9.20
N ILE A 16 11.40 3.79 8.45
CA ILE A 16 12.53 4.73 8.58
C ILE A 16 12.07 6.20 8.49
N THR A 17 11.06 6.49 7.68
CA THR A 17 10.53 7.85 7.51
C THR A 17 9.89 8.35 8.81
N PHE A 18 9.15 7.49 9.51
CA PHE A 18 8.56 7.81 10.81
C PHE A 18 9.63 8.00 11.90
N GLU A 19 10.68 7.19 11.87
CA GLU A 19 11.79 7.34 12.81
C GLU A 19 12.50 8.68 12.66
N LEU A 20 12.80 9.09 11.43
CA LEU A 20 13.42 10.37 11.12
C LEU A 20 12.50 11.54 11.53
N ALA A 21 11.19 11.43 11.28
CA ALA A 21 10.22 12.45 11.69
C ALA A 21 10.14 12.58 13.22
N ARG A 22 10.18 11.47 13.96
CA ARG A 22 10.16 11.47 15.41
C ARG A 22 11.38 12.20 16.01
N LYS A 23 12.54 12.02 15.37
CA LYS A 23 13.79 12.70 15.74
C LYS A 23 13.90 14.13 15.16
N ASN A 24 12.96 14.56 14.34
CA ASN A 24 12.99 15.82 13.59
C ASN A 24 14.22 15.96 12.70
N GLU A 25 14.63 14.86 12.09
CA GLU A 25 15.76 14.76 11.17
C GLU A 25 15.31 14.98 9.72
N ASP A 26 16.29 15.20 8.85
CA ASP A 26 16.07 15.26 7.42
C ASP A 26 15.96 13.85 6.84
N MET A 27 15.13 13.69 5.83
CA MET A 27 15.04 12.49 5.02
C MET A 27 15.33 12.78 3.55
N TYR A 28 15.62 11.74 2.78
CA TYR A 28 15.90 11.83 1.37
C TYR A 28 14.82 11.15 0.54
N LEU A 29 14.37 11.84 -0.50
CA LEU A 29 13.58 11.28 -1.58
C LEU A 29 14.54 10.86 -2.69
N PHE A 30 14.46 9.61 -3.12
CA PHE A 30 15.36 9.04 -4.12
C PHE A 30 14.75 9.06 -5.52
N SER A 31 15.60 9.15 -6.55
CA SER A 31 15.20 8.96 -7.93
C SER A 31 14.90 7.48 -8.18
N PRO A 32 13.64 7.08 -8.49
CA PRO A 32 13.32 5.68 -8.74
C PRO A 32 14.19 5.07 -9.86
N TYR A 33 14.38 5.80 -10.95
CA TYR A 33 15.21 5.37 -12.06
C TYR A 33 16.66 5.04 -11.67
N ASP A 34 17.29 5.89 -10.83
CA ASP A 34 18.67 5.63 -10.41
C ASP A 34 18.73 4.44 -9.45
N VAL A 35 17.74 4.30 -8.56
CA VAL A 35 17.64 3.17 -7.64
C VAL A 35 17.49 1.85 -8.42
N GLU A 36 16.56 1.80 -9.37
CA GLU A 36 16.35 0.62 -10.22
C GLU A 36 17.62 0.24 -10.99
N ARG A 37 18.32 1.23 -11.54
CA ARG A 37 19.57 0.99 -12.25
C ARG A 37 20.68 0.47 -11.33
N VAL A 38 20.77 0.94 -10.09
CA VAL A 38 21.81 0.53 -9.13
C VAL A 38 21.55 -0.86 -8.58
N TYR A 39 20.28 -1.17 -8.25
CA TYR A 39 19.91 -2.44 -7.62
C TYR A 39 19.47 -3.53 -8.61
N GLY A 40 19.21 -3.16 -9.88
CA GLY A 40 18.77 -4.12 -10.91
C GLY A 40 17.36 -4.68 -10.69
N MET A 41 16.53 -3.98 -9.91
CA MET A 41 15.15 -4.35 -9.63
C MET A 41 14.28 -3.09 -9.45
N PRO A 42 12.94 -3.19 -9.64
CA PRO A 42 12.03 -2.07 -9.42
C PRO A 42 12.15 -1.47 -8.02
N PHE A 43 12.08 -0.15 -7.90
CA PHE A 43 12.17 0.52 -6.59
C PHE A 43 11.10 0.04 -5.61
N ALA A 44 9.91 -0.30 -6.10
CA ALA A 44 8.81 -0.84 -5.29
C ALA A 44 9.17 -2.16 -4.59
N ASP A 45 10.11 -2.94 -5.14
CA ASP A 45 10.52 -4.24 -4.58
C ASP A 45 11.62 -4.11 -3.51
N ILE A 46 12.23 -2.93 -3.40
CA ILE A 46 13.31 -2.67 -2.45
C ILE A 46 12.71 -2.39 -1.05
N ASN A 47 13.29 -3.02 -0.03
CA ASN A 47 13.01 -2.63 1.36
C ASN A 47 13.75 -1.32 1.67
N VAL A 48 13.01 -0.22 1.63
CA VAL A 48 13.57 1.13 1.81
C VAL A 48 14.13 1.31 3.22
N THR A 49 13.47 0.78 4.27
CA THR A 49 13.93 0.90 5.65
C THR A 49 15.31 0.27 5.82
N GLU A 50 15.51 -0.93 5.30
CA GLU A 50 16.80 -1.64 5.40
C GLU A 50 17.89 -0.98 4.55
N LYS A 51 17.56 -0.51 3.35
CA LYS A 51 18.52 0.02 2.38
C LYS A 51 18.70 1.53 2.45
N TYR A 52 18.00 2.21 3.34
CA TYR A 52 17.95 3.67 3.39
C TYR A 52 19.34 4.31 3.46
N ARG A 53 20.18 3.87 4.41
CA ARG A 53 21.52 4.44 4.62
C ARG A 53 22.44 4.18 3.42
N GLU A 54 22.39 2.96 2.88
CA GLU A 54 23.13 2.59 1.68
C GLU A 54 22.75 3.49 0.50
N MET A 55 21.46 3.72 0.26
CA MET A 55 20.99 4.64 -0.79
C MET A 55 21.38 6.09 -0.53
N VAL A 56 21.40 6.52 0.74
CA VAL A 56 21.85 7.89 1.09
C VAL A 56 23.32 8.09 0.77
N ASP A 57 24.17 7.09 1.01
CA ASP A 57 25.62 7.18 0.81
C ASP A 57 26.03 6.95 -0.65
N ASP A 58 25.17 6.30 -1.46
CA ASP A 58 25.47 6.02 -2.87
C ASP A 58 25.39 7.30 -3.73
N GLY A 59 26.52 7.73 -4.24
CA GLY A 59 26.62 8.91 -5.12
C GLY A 59 26.00 8.75 -6.50
N ARG A 60 25.67 7.51 -6.94
CA ARG A 60 25.01 7.22 -8.22
C ARG A 60 23.51 7.50 -8.18
N ILE A 61 22.92 7.55 -6.98
CA ILE A 61 21.50 7.77 -6.76
C ILE A 61 21.24 9.25 -6.51
N LYS A 62 20.50 9.90 -7.41
CA LYS A 62 20.02 11.27 -7.21
C LYS A 62 18.98 11.29 -6.09
N LYS A 63 19.13 12.27 -5.20
CA LYS A 63 18.26 12.39 -4.03
C LYS A 63 17.96 13.85 -3.71
N LYS A 64 16.79 14.08 -3.12
CA LYS A 64 16.35 15.39 -2.63
C LYS A 64 16.14 15.33 -1.13
N LYS A 65 16.81 16.20 -0.40
CA LYS A 65 16.68 16.32 1.04
C LYS A 65 15.45 17.15 1.41
N ILE A 66 14.67 16.65 2.36
CA ILE A 66 13.53 17.35 2.97
C ILE A 66 13.48 17.03 4.47
N ASN A 67 12.88 17.91 5.28
CA ASN A 67 12.66 17.59 6.69
C ASN A 67 11.50 16.61 6.85
N ALA A 68 11.73 15.49 7.56
CA ALA A 68 10.74 14.42 7.70
C ALA A 68 9.51 14.86 8.51
N ARG A 69 9.68 15.63 9.58
CA ARG A 69 8.55 16.13 10.38
C ARG A 69 7.66 17.09 9.59
N THR A 70 8.26 18.01 8.84
CA THR A 70 7.53 18.93 7.97
C THR A 70 6.76 18.18 6.87
N PHE A 71 7.33 17.08 6.35
CA PHE A 71 6.62 16.22 5.41
C PHE A 71 5.32 15.66 6.03
N PHE A 72 5.38 15.09 7.25
CA PHE A 72 4.19 14.55 7.90
C PHE A 72 3.18 15.62 8.32
N GLN A 73 3.64 16.81 8.72
CA GLN A 73 2.75 17.94 8.99
C GLN A 73 1.95 18.32 7.74
N THR A 74 2.65 18.47 6.61
CA THR A 74 1.99 18.76 5.32
C THR A 74 1.05 17.63 4.89
N LEU A 75 1.44 16.38 5.12
CA LEU A 75 0.59 15.22 4.83
C LEU A 75 -0.71 15.27 5.66
N ALA A 76 -0.60 15.55 6.96
CA ALA A 76 -1.76 15.66 7.86
C ALA A 76 -2.68 16.83 7.46
N GLU A 77 -2.13 17.99 7.09
CA GLU A 77 -2.90 19.12 6.57
C GLU A 77 -3.69 18.74 5.31
N ILE A 78 -3.04 18.02 4.37
CA ILE A 78 -3.66 17.56 3.14
C ILE A 78 -4.79 16.57 3.45
N GLN A 79 -4.57 15.64 4.37
CA GLN A 79 -5.58 14.67 4.79
C GLN A 79 -6.76 15.34 5.47
N PHE A 80 -6.52 16.35 6.31
CA PHE A 80 -7.58 17.12 6.94
C PHE A 80 -8.48 17.84 5.92
N GLU A 81 -7.88 18.39 4.85
CA GLU A 81 -8.63 19.10 3.81
C GLU A 81 -9.43 18.20 2.87
N SER A 82 -8.93 16.99 2.57
CA SER A 82 -9.45 16.16 1.47
C SER A 82 -9.75 14.71 1.83
N GLY A 83 -9.35 14.24 3.01
CA GLY A 83 -9.39 12.82 3.37
C GLY A 83 -8.30 11.98 2.71
N TYR A 84 -7.48 12.55 1.83
CA TYR A 84 -6.43 11.86 1.07
C TYR A 84 -5.05 12.49 1.32
N PRO A 85 -3.95 11.73 1.06
CA PRO A 85 -3.87 10.33 0.66
C PRO A 85 -4.16 9.36 1.82
N TYR A 86 -4.58 8.15 1.49
CA TYR A 86 -4.50 7.03 2.43
C TYR A 86 -3.04 6.65 2.67
N VAL A 87 -2.72 6.18 3.87
CA VAL A 87 -1.35 5.80 4.24
C VAL A 87 -1.27 4.30 4.42
N MET A 88 -0.36 3.66 3.67
CA MET A 88 0.03 2.27 3.86
C MET A 88 1.39 2.22 4.56
N PHE A 89 1.45 1.55 5.71
CA PHE A 89 2.67 1.33 6.49
C PHE A 89 3.45 0.15 5.89
N GLU A 90 4.43 0.44 5.04
CA GLU A 90 5.10 -0.55 4.19
C GLU A 90 5.64 -1.74 4.97
N ASP A 91 6.47 -1.48 5.98
CA ASP A 91 7.14 -2.53 6.74
C ASP A 91 6.15 -3.34 7.59
N THR A 92 5.18 -2.68 8.22
CA THR A 92 4.13 -3.35 9.01
C THR A 92 3.29 -4.29 8.16
N VAL A 93 2.83 -3.81 6.99
CA VAL A 93 2.04 -4.63 6.06
C VAL A 93 2.82 -5.83 5.57
N ASN A 94 4.06 -5.63 5.14
CA ASN A 94 4.88 -6.71 4.59
C ASN A 94 5.34 -7.69 5.66
N LYS A 95 5.56 -7.25 6.89
CA LYS A 95 5.84 -8.13 8.03
C LYS A 95 4.65 -9.01 8.41
N ALA A 96 3.43 -8.47 8.29
CA ALA A 96 2.19 -9.19 8.59
C ALA A 96 1.68 -10.05 7.43
N ASN A 97 2.20 -9.85 6.21
CA ASN A 97 1.76 -10.56 5.02
C ASN A 97 2.09 -12.07 5.13
N PRO A 98 1.07 -12.96 5.07
CA PRO A 98 1.29 -14.40 5.16
C PRO A 98 1.68 -15.06 3.83
N ILE A 99 1.62 -14.32 2.71
CA ILE A 99 1.82 -14.83 1.36
C ILE A 99 3.21 -14.44 0.86
N LYS A 100 3.88 -15.37 0.16
CA LYS A 100 5.18 -15.09 -0.46
C LYS A 100 5.05 -13.94 -1.48
N GLY A 101 5.88 -12.93 -1.35
CA GLY A 101 5.91 -11.73 -2.19
C GLY A 101 5.82 -10.45 -1.35
N LYS A 102 5.88 -9.32 -2.02
CA LYS A 102 5.79 -7.99 -1.40
C LYS A 102 4.46 -7.32 -1.76
N VAL A 103 3.78 -6.79 -0.75
CA VAL A 103 2.62 -5.91 -0.94
C VAL A 103 3.15 -4.53 -1.28
N VAL A 104 2.91 -4.05 -2.50
CA VAL A 104 3.43 -2.78 -3.02
C VAL A 104 2.35 -1.71 -3.18
N MET A 105 1.08 -2.09 -3.13
CA MET A 105 -0.07 -1.20 -3.31
C MET A 105 -1.30 -1.77 -2.62
N SER A 106 -2.37 -0.99 -2.60
CA SER A 106 -3.68 -1.35 -2.09
C SER A 106 -4.76 -1.03 -3.14
N ASN A 107 -6.02 -1.31 -2.81
CA ASN A 107 -7.19 -0.97 -3.63
C ASN A 107 -7.67 0.47 -3.39
N LEU A 108 -8.77 0.85 -4.04
CA LEU A 108 -9.35 2.20 -3.99
C LEU A 108 -9.64 2.68 -2.55
N CYS A 109 -10.15 1.81 -1.68
CA CYS A 109 -10.49 2.16 -0.29
C CYS A 109 -9.38 1.83 0.72
N SER A 110 -8.26 1.25 0.28
CA SER A 110 -7.09 0.88 1.09
C SER A 110 -7.30 -0.21 2.15
N GLU A 111 -8.39 -0.99 2.05
CA GLU A 111 -8.67 -2.09 2.98
C GLU A 111 -8.06 -3.43 2.53
N ILE A 112 -7.64 -3.56 1.26
CA ILE A 112 -7.05 -4.79 0.72
C ILE A 112 -5.55 -4.62 0.59
N LEU A 113 -4.82 -5.46 1.31
CA LEU A 113 -3.36 -5.47 1.36
C LEU A 113 -2.87 -6.88 0.99
N GLN A 114 -2.80 -7.15 -0.30
CA GLN A 114 -2.42 -8.45 -0.86
C GLN A 114 -1.29 -8.32 -1.87
N VAL A 115 -0.54 -9.39 -2.05
CA VAL A 115 0.45 -9.51 -3.12
C VAL A 115 -0.27 -9.67 -4.45
N SER A 116 0.06 -8.83 -5.42
CA SER A 116 -0.40 -8.96 -6.80
C SER A 116 0.78 -9.12 -7.75
N GLU A 117 0.57 -9.85 -8.82
CA GLU A 117 1.54 -10.03 -9.90
C GLU A 117 0.91 -9.53 -11.20
N PRO A 118 1.54 -8.59 -11.92
CA PRO A 118 1.01 -8.12 -13.19
C PRO A 118 1.01 -9.25 -14.22
N SER A 119 -0.05 -9.27 -15.04
CA SER A 119 -0.09 -10.15 -16.22
C SER A 119 0.79 -9.57 -17.33
N GLU A 120 1.40 -10.44 -18.11
CA GLU A 120 2.19 -10.09 -19.29
C GLU A 120 1.39 -10.41 -20.55
N LEU A 121 1.43 -9.52 -21.53
CA LEU A 121 0.74 -9.70 -22.80
C LEU A 121 1.74 -9.87 -23.95
N ASN A 122 1.39 -10.71 -24.89
CA ASN A 122 2.04 -10.79 -26.19
C ASN A 122 1.65 -9.57 -27.08
N GLU A 123 2.32 -9.40 -28.23
CA GLU A 123 2.03 -8.34 -29.17
C GLU A 123 0.58 -8.42 -29.73
N ASP A 124 0.00 -9.60 -29.81
CA ASP A 124 -1.39 -9.85 -30.25
C ASP A 124 -2.42 -9.69 -29.13
N LEU A 125 -2.02 -9.18 -27.94
CA LEU A 125 -2.83 -8.97 -26.75
C LEU A 125 -3.35 -10.27 -26.10
N THR A 126 -2.87 -11.42 -26.48
CA THR A 126 -3.05 -12.66 -25.72
C THR A 126 -2.14 -12.68 -24.48
N PHE A 127 -2.51 -13.43 -23.45
CA PHE A 127 -1.67 -13.53 -22.26
C PHE A 127 -0.42 -14.39 -22.52
N ALA A 128 0.76 -13.79 -22.36
CA ALA A 128 2.02 -14.51 -22.24
C ALA A 128 2.16 -15.16 -20.85
N HIS A 129 1.72 -14.43 -19.84
CA HIS A 129 1.65 -14.87 -18.45
C HIS A 129 0.42 -14.26 -17.77
N VAL A 130 -0.35 -15.08 -17.07
CA VAL A 130 -1.45 -14.60 -16.24
C VAL A 130 -0.93 -14.40 -14.82
N GLY A 131 -0.90 -13.15 -14.38
CA GLY A 131 -0.49 -12.78 -13.04
C GLY A 131 -1.56 -13.12 -11.98
N LYS A 132 -1.29 -12.74 -10.75
CA LYS A 132 -2.22 -12.93 -9.63
C LYS A 132 -2.98 -11.65 -9.36
N ASP A 133 -4.26 -11.66 -9.71
CA ASP A 133 -5.18 -10.60 -9.38
C ASP A 133 -5.62 -10.66 -7.92
N ILE A 134 -6.07 -9.49 -7.42
CA ILE A 134 -6.64 -9.36 -6.09
C ILE A 134 -8.16 -9.43 -6.22
N SER A 135 -8.81 -10.28 -5.44
CA SER A 135 -10.25 -10.28 -5.29
C SER A 135 -10.69 -9.76 -3.93
N CYS A 136 -11.84 -9.10 -3.91
CA CYS A 136 -12.40 -8.49 -2.72
C CYS A 136 -13.88 -8.87 -2.61
N ASN A 137 -14.20 -9.87 -1.78
CA ASN A 137 -15.57 -10.28 -1.49
C ASN A 137 -16.05 -9.55 -0.24
N LEU A 138 -16.95 -8.59 -0.40
CA LEU A 138 -17.46 -7.77 0.67
C LEU A 138 -18.91 -8.13 1.01
N GLY A 139 -19.22 -8.11 2.31
CA GLY A 139 -20.56 -8.22 2.82
C GLY A 139 -20.69 -7.40 4.09
N SER A 140 -21.86 -6.80 4.32
CA SER A 140 -22.14 -6.02 5.51
C SER A 140 -23.41 -6.53 6.18
N LEU A 141 -23.36 -6.74 7.50
CA LEU A 141 -24.51 -7.09 8.32
C LEU A 141 -24.90 -5.89 9.18
N ASN A 142 -26.19 -5.57 9.18
CA ASN A 142 -26.72 -4.60 10.15
C ASN A 142 -26.72 -5.26 11.54
N ILE A 143 -25.80 -4.83 12.40
CA ILE A 143 -25.56 -5.48 13.69
C ILE A 143 -26.81 -5.49 14.57
N ALA A 144 -27.56 -4.38 14.66
CA ALA A 144 -28.79 -4.31 15.46
C ALA A 144 -29.84 -5.32 15.00
N LYS A 145 -30.05 -5.40 13.66
CA LYS A 145 -31.00 -6.37 13.10
C LYS A 145 -30.53 -7.80 13.22
N THR A 146 -29.22 -8.04 13.02
CA THR A 146 -28.66 -9.39 13.08
C THR A 146 -28.72 -9.95 14.51
N MET A 147 -28.51 -9.11 15.52
CA MET A 147 -28.57 -9.52 16.93
C MET A 147 -30.01 -9.83 17.41
N ASP A 148 -30.99 -9.25 16.74
CA ASP A 148 -32.42 -9.55 17.04
C ASP A 148 -32.87 -10.93 16.53
N TYR A 149 -32.09 -11.59 15.68
CA TYR A 149 -32.42 -12.93 15.19
C TYR A 149 -32.12 -14.01 16.23
N PRO A 150 -33.00 -15.01 16.35
CA PRO A 150 -32.85 -16.08 17.35
C PRO A 150 -31.56 -16.91 17.22
N ASP A 151 -30.97 -16.92 16.01
CA ASP A 151 -29.77 -17.70 15.71
C ASP A 151 -28.70 -16.79 15.05
N PHE A 152 -28.15 -15.92 15.87
CA PHE A 152 -27.10 -14.98 15.46
C PHE A 152 -25.88 -15.71 14.84
N ALA A 153 -25.42 -16.80 15.50
CA ALA A 153 -24.26 -17.56 15.04
C ALA A 153 -24.46 -18.17 13.64
N LYS A 154 -25.67 -18.72 13.40
CA LYS A 154 -26.03 -19.27 12.09
C LYS A 154 -26.10 -18.19 11.00
N THR A 155 -26.59 -17.01 11.32
CA THR A 155 -26.64 -15.87 10.40
C THR A 155 -25.22 -15.48 9.97
N ILE A 156 -24.28 -15.35 10.92
CA ILE A 156 -22.87 -15.06 10.63
C ILE A 156 -22.24 -16.18 9.78
N ALA A 157 -22.42 -17.43 10.19
CA ALA A 157 -21.89 -18.58 9.45
C ALA A 157 -22.41 -18.64 8.01
N THR A 158 -23.71 -18.32 7.79
CA THR A 158 -24.29 -18.29 6.45
C THR A 158 -23.72 -17.16 5.60
N ALA A 159 -23.54 -15.97 6.17
CA ALA A 159 -22.93 -14.84 5.48
C ALA A 159 -21.48 -15.14 5.05
N VAL A 160 -20.67 -15.72 5.95
CA VAL A 160 -19.30 -16.13 5.64
C VAL A 160 -19.26 -17.18 4.53
N ARG A 161 -20.12 -18.21 4.60
CA ARG A 161 -20.23 -19.21 3.52
C ARG A 161 -20.60 -18.60 2.18
N GLY A 162 -21.52 -17.62 2.17
CA GLY A 162 -21.87 -16.90 0.95
C GLY A 162 -20.69 -16.16 0.33
N LEU A 163 -19.88 -15.49 1.14
CA LEU A 163 -18.66 -14.82 0.67
C LEU A 163 -17.62 -15.82 0.16
N THR A 164 -17.46 -16.97 0.81
CA THR A 164 -16.55 -18.03 0.38
C THR A 164 -16.98 -18.61 -0.96
N ALA A 165 -18.26 -18.90 -1.15
CA ALA A 165 -18.81 -19.47 -2.38
C ALA A 165 -18.64 -18.53 -3.61
N VAL A 166 -18.51 -17.22 -3.40
CA VAL A 166 -18.20 -16.28 -4.49
C VAL A 166 -16.75 -16.41 -4.96
N SER A 167 -15.85 -16.91 -4.09
CA SER A 167 -14.42 -17.09 -4.40
C SER A 167 -14.13 -18.43 -5.10
N GLU A 168 -15.04 -19.41 -5.07
CA GLU A 168 -14.95 -20.73 -5.72
C GLU A 168 -15.45 -20.68 -7.17
#